data_fa4b32bb565edb340489a52cfc2ec5f8
#
_entry.id   fa4b32bb565edb340489a52cfc2ec5f8
#
_cell.length_a   1.000
_cell.length_b   1.000
_cell.length_c   1.000
_cell.angle_alpha   90.00
_cell.angle_beta   90.00
_cell.angle_gamma   90.00
#
_symmetry.space_group_name_H-M   'P 1'
#
loop_
_entity.id
_entity.type
_entity.pdbx_description
1 polymer ?
#
loop_
_entity_poly.entity_id
_entity_poly.type
_entity_poly.pdbx_seq_one_letter_code
_entity_poly.pdbx_strand_id
1 'polypeptide(L)'
;CAEAATGSVCQIANDNGGGQLVISGSKPAVEHAARLCTEKGAKRALMLQVSAPFHSALMQPTADAMREALANVTVNAPIVPVVANVVVAPVSDPQEIAARLVEQVTGRVRWRETVEWFAANGVTTLYEVGSGKVLSGLARRIDRNVATANIGAAADIDVALAALN
;
A
#
# COMPACT_ATOMS: atom_id res chain seq x y z
N CYS A 1 9.40 12.15 -10.69
CA CYS A 1 9.94 10.83 -11.07
C CYS A 1 10.41 10.82 -12.53
N ALA A 2 9.55 11.10 -13.50
CA ALA A 2 9.92 11.02 -14.92
C ALA A 2 11.18 11.84 -15.27
N GLU A 3 11.30 13.07 -14.78
CA GLU A 3 12.46 13.95 -14.98
C GLU A 3 13.75 13.37 -14.37
N ALA A 4 13.64 12.63 -13.27
CA ALA A 4 14.80 12.03 -12.59
C ALA A 4 15.16 10.63 -13.12
N ALA A 5 14.28 10.00 -13.87
CA ALA A 5 14.41 8.62 -14.33
C ALA A 5 15.19 8.47 -15.66
N THR A 6 16.02 9.46 -16.04
CA THR A 6 16.79 9.44 -17.29
C THR A 6 17.64 8.18 -17.41
N GLY A 7 17.17 7.19 -18.17
CA GLY A 7 17.84 5.90 -18.35
C GLY A 7 17.84 4.97 -17.13
N SER A 8 17.01 5.26 -16.12
CA SER A 8 16.94 4.51 -14.85
C SER A 8 15.51 4.44 -14.32
N VAL A 9 15.29 3.68 -13.25
CA VAL A 9 13.95 3.54 -12.63
C VAL A 9 13.78 4.53 -11.49
N CYS A 10 12.70 5.32 -11.55
CA CYS A 10 12.20 6.14 -10.43
C CYS A 10 10.69 6.27 -10.57
N GLN A 11 9.94 5.66 -9.66
CA GLN A 11 8.49 5.54 -9.73
C GLN A 11 7.85 5.94 -8.40
N ILE A 12 6.56 6.32 -8.44
CA ILE A 12 5.77 6.49 -7.22
C ILE A 12 5.43 5.09 -6.70
N ALA A 13 5.94 4.77 -5.52
CA ALA A 13 5.73 3.49 -4.84
C ALA A 13 4.46 3.50 -3.98
N ASN A 14 4.23 4.58 -3.22
CA ASN A 14 3.02 4.70 -2.39
C ASN A 14 2.40 6.09 -2.53
N ASP A 15 1.08 6.12 -2.61
CA ASP A 15 0.26 7.29 -2.35
C ASP A 15 -0.47 7.09 -1.02
N ASN A 16 0.09 7.68 0.05
CA ASN A 16 -0.39 7.51 1.41
C ASN A 16 -1.41 8.58 1.83
N GLY A 17 -1.75 9.49 0.93
CA GLY A 17 -2.65 10.60 1.22
C GLY A 17 -1.99 11.73 2.03
N GLY A 18 -2.73 12.82 2.23
CA GLY A 18 -2.25 13.98 3.01
C GLY A 18 -0.97 14.63 2.47
N GLY A 19 -0.66 14.47 1.18
CA GLY A 19 0.56 14.95 0.55
C GLY A 19 1.79 14.06 0.79
N GLN A 20 1.62 12.89 1.40
CA GLN A 20 2.70 11.93 1.64
C GLN A 20 2.81 10.93 0.49
N LEU A 21 3.86 11.08 -0.31
CA LEU A 21 4.22 10.15 -1.39
C LEU A 21 5.54 9.45 -1.05
N VAL A 22 5.64 8.18 -1.44
CA VAL A 22 6.91 7.43 -1.43
C VAL A 22 7.32 7.18 -2.87
N ILE A 23 8.58 7.43 -3.20
CA ILE A 23 9.18 7.10 -4.49
C ILE A 23 10.18 5.97 -4.30
N SER A 24 10.32 5.13 -5.32
CA SER A 24 11.20 3.95 -5.31
C SER A 24 11.85 3.78 -6.67
N GLY A 25 13.04 3.16 -6.66
CA GLY A 25 13.80 2.93 -7.88
C GLY A 25 15.30 2.78 -7.62
N SER A 26 16.11 3.06 -8.62
CA SER A 26 17.55 3.06 -8.45
C SER A 26 18.00 4.21 -7.55
N LYS A 27 18.96 3.96 -6.68
CA LYS A 27 19.40 4.94 -5.67
C LYS A 27 19.76 6.31 -6.28
N PRO A 28 20.56 6.41 -7.36
CA PRO A 28 20.89 7.71 -7.95
C PRO A 28 19.65 8.47 -8.47
N ALA A 29 18.69 7.77 -9.08
CA ALA A 29 17.48 8.39 -9.61
C ALA A 29 16.54 8.86 -8.47
N VAL A 30 16.43 8.09 -7.39
CA VAL A 30 15.64 8.49 -6.21
C VAL A 30 16.28 9.69 -5.51
N GLU A 31 17.60 9.71 -5.33
CA GLU A 31 18.33 10.85 -4.77
C GLU A 31 18.17 12.11 -5.64
N HIS A 32 18.24 11.97 -6.96
CA HIS A 32 17.98 13.08 -7.88
C HIS A 32 16.54 13.57 -7.78
N ALA A 33 15.56 12.66 -7.76
CA ALA A 33 14.15 13.02 -7.57
C ALA A 33 13.91 13.74 -6.24
N ALA A 34 14.56 13.32 -5.16
CA ALA A 34 14.45 13.96 -3.86
C ALA A 34 14.95 15.43 -3.90
N ARG A 35 16.09 15.69 -4.57
CA ARG A 35 16.57 17.06 -4.78
C ARG A 35 15.60 17.91 -5.59
N LEU A 36 15.14 17.39 -6.74
CA LEU A 36 14.15 18.08 -7.57
C LEU A 36 12.85 18.37 -6.81
N CYS A 37 12.37 17.45 -5.98
CA CYS A 37 11.19 17.69 -5.15
C CYS A 37 11.42 18.87 -4.18
N THR A 38 12.58 18.92 -3.54
CA THR A 38 12.93 20.04 -2.62
C THR A 38 13.00 21.37 -3.37
N GLU A 39 13.67 21.40 -4.53
CA GLU A 39 13.75 22.59 -5.38
C GLU A 39 12.38 23.07 -5.86
N LYS A 40 11.45 22.16 -6.10
CA LYS A 40 10.06 22.44 -6.49
C LYS A 40 9.11 22.69 -5.29
N GLY A 41 9.63 22.85 -4.09
CA GLY A 41 8.88 23.28 -2.91
C GLY A 41 8.31 22.15 -2.04
N ALA A 42 8.77 20.93 -2.18
CA ALA A 42 8.40 19.88 -1.22
C ALA A 42 8.93 20.23 0.17
N LYS A 43 8.05 20.16 1.18
CA LYS A 43 8.39 20.49 2.57
C LYS A 43 9.49 19.60 3.14
N ARG A 44 9.53 18.33 2.72
CA ARG A 44 10.51 17.33 3.17
C ARG A 44 10.72 16.28 2.08
N ALA A 45 11.96 15.88 1.87
CA ALA A 45 12.35 14.72 1.09
C ALA A 45 13.34 13.92 1.93
N LEU A 46 12.96 12.72 2.35
CA LEU A 46 13.75 11.88 3.25
C LEU A 46 14.00 10.52 2.61
N MET A 47 15.25 10.08 2.66
CA MET A 47 15.61 8.71 2.28
C MET A 47 15.13 7.74 3.37
N LEU A 48 14.40 6.69 2.95
CA LEU A 48 13.96 5.64 3.85
C LEU A 48 15.05 4.57 3.99
N GLN A 49 15.21 4.04 5.20
CA GLN A 49 16.11 2.94 5.48
C GLN A 49 15.43 1.60 5.12
N VAL A 50 15.43 1.28 3.82
CA VAL A 50 14.84 0.06 3.27
C VAL A 50 15.89 -0.73 2.49
N SER A 51 15.72 -2.06 2.44
CA SER A 51 16.68 -2.99 1.83
C SER A 51 16.49 -3.20 0.34
N ALA A 52 15.35 -2.77 -0.24
CA ALA A 52 15.01 -3.02 -1.64
C ALA A 52 14.14 -1.89 -2.21
N PRO A 53 14.13 -1.74 -3.56
CA PRO A 53 13.31 -0.73 -4.25
C PRO A 53 11.85 -1.20 -4.40
N PHE A 54 11.17 -1.46 -3.27
CA PHE A 54 9.80 -1.97 -3.22
C PHE A 54 8.84 -1.13 -4.08
N HIS A 55 7.85 -1.79 -4.65
CA HIS A 55 6.82 -1.19 -5.49
C HIS A 55 7.37 -0.41 -6.69
N SER A 56 8.42 -0.95 -7.32
CA SER A 56 8.98 -0.44 -8.57
C SER A 56 9.31 -1.56 -9.55
N ALA A 57 9.53 -1.23 -10.81
CA ALA A 57 9.90 -2.20 -11.84
C ALA A 57 11.17 -3.02 -11.52
N LEU A 58 12.04 -2.52 -10.65
CA LEU A 58 13.24 -3.25 -10.21
C LEU A 58 12.91 -4.49 -9.36
N MET A 59 11.68 -4.60 -8.85
CA MET A 59 11.19 -5.76 -8.11
C MET A 59 10.65 -6.88 -9.02
N GLN A 60 10.79 -6.78 -10.35
CA GLN A 60 10.29 -7.79 -11.28
C GLN A 60 10.75 -9.21 -10.96
N PRO A 61 12.03 -9.48 -10.62
CA PRO A 61 12.46 -10.83 -10.25
C PRO A 61 11.71 -11.38 -9.02
N THR A 62 11.37 -10.50 -8.06
CA THR A 62 10.57 -10.88 -6.88
C THR A 62 9.12 -11.17 -7.27
N ALA A 63 8.55 -10.41 -8.22
CA ALA A 63 7.21 -10.67 -8.74
C ALA A 63 7.14 -12.03 -9.45
N ASP A 64 8.17 -12.40 -10.19
CA ASP A 64 8.26 -13.72 -10.87
C ASP A 64 8.36 -14.84 -9.86
N ALA A 65 9.21 -14.72 -8.83
CA ALA A 65 9.29 -15.68 -7.73
C ALA A 65 7.97 -15.81 -6.95
N MET A 66 7.27 -14.68 -6.72
CA MET A 66 5.93 -14.69 -6.09
C MET A 66 4.92 -15.46 -6.95
N ARG A 67 4.94 -15.28 -8.26
CA ARG A 67 4.07 -16.00 -9.19
C ARG A 67 4.28 -17.51 -9.10
N GLU A 68 5.55 -17.95 -9.08
CA GLU A 68 5.91 -19.36 -8.93
C GLU A 68 5.46 -19.94 -7.58
N ALA A 69 5.66 -19.17 -6.50
CA ALA A 69 5.24 -19.58 -5.17
C ALA A 69 3.72 -19.72 -5.08
N LEU A 70 2.95 -18.76 -5.58
CA LEU A 70 1.49 -18.78 -5.57
C LEU A 70 0.90 -19.87 -6.48
N ALA A 71 1.60 -20.28 -7.53
CA ALA A 71 1.18 -21.42 -8.37
C ALA A 71 1.14 -22.76 -7.60
N ASN A 72 1.86 -22.86 -6.49
CA ASN A 72 1.92 -24.04 -5.63
C ASN A 72 1.08 -23.91 -4.35
N VAL A 73 0.27 -22.86 -4.24
CA VAL A 73 -0.59 -22.60 -3.07
C VAL A 73 -2.05 -22.64 -3.49
N THR A 74 -2.88 -23.32 -2.73
CA THR A 74 -4.33 -23.26 -2.92
C THR A 74 -4.86 -21.96 -2.33
N VAL A 75 -5.30 -21.05 -3.19
CA VAL A 75 -6.00 -19.84 -2.79
C VAL A 75 -7.50 -20.15 -2.81
N ASN A 76 -8.16 -20.04 -1.67
CA ASN A 76 -9.62 -20.24 -1.58
C ASN A 76 -10.35 -18.90 -1.81
N ALA A 77 -11.60 -19.00 -2.27
CA ALA A 77 -12.47 -17.82 -2.37
C ALA A 77 -12.66 -17.21 -0.97
N PRO A 78 -12.48 -15.88 -0.82
CA PRO A 78 -12.66 -15.23 0.46
C PRO A 78 -14.15 -15.14 0.84
N ILE A 79 -14.44 -15.13 2.15
CA ILE A 79 -15.82 -14.97 2.67
C ILE A 79 -16.33 -13.54 2.38
N VAL A 80 -15.43 -12.56 2.35
CA VAL A 80 -15.72 -11.16 2.02
C VAL A 80 -14.75 -10.70 0.94
N PRO A 81 -15.13 -9.75 0.07
CA PRO A 81 -14.22 -9.26 -0.97
C PRO A 81 -12.93 -8.67 -0.41
N VAL A 82 -11.83 -8.88 -1.10
CA VAL A 82 -10.55 -8.23 -0.84
C VAL A 82 -10.44 -7.01 -1.73
N VAL A 83 -10.27 -5.83 -1.16
CA VAL A 83 -9.96 -4.64 -1.98
C VAL A 83 -8.48 -4.64 -2.31
N ALA A 84 -8.17 -4.97 -3.56
CA ALA A 84 -6.79 -5.02 -4.02
C ALA A 84 -6.24 -3.61 -4.26
N ASN A 85 -5.19 -3.25 -3.53
CA ASN A 85 -4.62 -1.90 -3.49
C ASN A 85 -4.10 -1.43 -4.86
N VAL A 86 -3.58 -2.35 -5.67
CA VAL A 86 -3.01 -2.03 -6.98
C VAL A 86 -4.07 -1.58 -7.99
N VAL A 87 -5.32 -2.06 -7.87
CA VAL A 87 -6.44 -1.72 -8.77
C VAL A 87 -7.54 -0.86 -8.09
N VAL A 88 -7.55 -0.81 -6.75
CA VAL A 88 -8.59 -0.12 -5.95
C VAL A 88 -9.98 -0.65 -6.27
N ALA A 89 -10.12 -1.96 -6.26
CA ALA A 89 -11.37 -2.64 -6.56
C ALA A 89 -11.53 -3.92 -5.71
N PRO A 90 -12.77 -4.31 -5.40
CA PRO A 90 -13.05 -5.57 -4.72
C PRO A 90 -12.79 -6.75 -5.65
N VAL A 91 -12.10 -7.75 -5.15
CA VAL A 91 -11.78 -9.00 -5.84
C VAL A 91 -12.21 -10.17 -4.96
N SER A 92 -12.86 -11.16 -5.53
CA SER A 92 -13.32 -12.38 -4.85
C SER A 92 -12.85 -13.67 -5.55
N ASP A 93 -12.46 -13.58 -6.81
CA ASP A 93 -11.94 -14.71 -7.54
C ASP A 93 -10.51 -15.06 -7.06
N PRO A 94 -10.25 -16.33 -6.66
CA PRO A 94 -8.95 -16.75 -6.17
C PRO A 94 -7.80 -16.54 -7.14
N GLN A 95 -8.03 -16.75 -8.44
CA GLN A 95 -6.99 -16.59 -9.46
C GLN A 95 -6.67 -15.12 -9.67
N GLU A 96 -7.71 -14.26 -9.65
CA GLU A 96 -7.52 -12.83 -9.71
C GLU A 96 -6.79 -12.31 -8.46
N ILE A 97 -7.14 -12.78 -7.25
CA ILE A 97 -6.43 -12.41 -6.02
C ILE A 97 -4.94 -12.75 -6.15
N ALA A 98 -4.60 -13.96 -6.59
CA ALA A 98 -3.21 -14.35 -6.81
C ALA A 98 -2.50 -13.44 -7.84
N ALA A 99 -3.17 -13.12 -8.94
CA ALA A 99 -2.64 -12.22 -9.96
C ALA A 99 -2.37 -10.80 -9.40
N ARG A 100 -3.31 -10.26 -8.59
CA ARG A 100 -3.14 -8.93 -7.97
C ARG A 100 -2.04 -8.89 -6.92
N LEU A 101 -1.82 -9.99 -6.18
CA LEU A 101 -0.69 -10.11 -5.26
C LEU A 101 0.66 -10.05 -5.99
N VAL A 102 0.78 -10.71 -7.14
CA VAL A 102 1.98 -10.63 -7.99
C VAL A 102 2.16 -9.21 -8.54
N GLU A 103 1.10 -8.61 -9.07
CA GLU A 103 1.13 -7.24 -9.61
C GLU A 103 1.55 -6.21 -8.55
N GLN A 104 1.11 -6.39 -7.30
CA GLN A 104 1.41 -5.48 -6.20
C GLN A 104 2.91 -5.42 -5.88
N VAL A 105 3.70 -6.44 -6.19
CA VAL A 105 5.16 -6.46 -5.92
C VAL A 105 5.87 -5.32 -6.63
N THR A 106 5.49 -5.04 -7.87
CA THR A 106 6.04 -3.93 -8.67
C THR A 106 5.12 -2.72 -8.72
N GLY A 107 3.83 -2.93 -8.40
CA GLY A 107 2.77 -1.93 -8.51
C GLY A 107 2.71 -0.96 -7.35
N ARG A 108 2.26 0.26 -7.64
CA ARG A 108 2.07 1.32 -6.65
C ARG A 108 1.03 0.93 -5.60
N VAL A 109 1.31 1.21 -4.32
CA VAL A 109 0.33 1.17 -3.24
C VAL A 109 -0.56 2.41 -3.34
N ARG A 110 -1.81 2.24 -3.71
CA ARG A 110 -2.81 3.29 -3.90
C ARG A 110 -3.65 3.46 -2.64
N TRP A 111 -2.98 3.62 -1.48
CA TRP A 111 -3.63 3.60 -0.17
C TRP A 111 -4.66 4.73 0.00
N ARG A 112 -4.36 5.95 -0.46
CA ARG A 112 -5.30 7.06 -0.43
C ARG A 112 -6.59 6.70 -1.16
N GLU A 113 -6.46 6.25 -2.40
CA GLU A 113 -7.61 5.88 -3.23
C GLU A 113 -8.39 4.70 -2.64
N THR A 114 -7.69 3.75 -1.99
CA THR A 114 -8.32 2.61 -1.31
C THR A 114 -9.19 3.06 -0.12
N VAL A 115 -8.70 3.99 0.70
CA VAL A 115 -9.48 4.54 1.82
C VAL A 115 -10.66 5.37 1.32
N GLU A 116 -10.45 6.19 0.28
CA GLU A 116 -11.52 6.96 -0.38
C GLU A 116 -12.60 6.02 -0.95
N TRP A 117 -12.18 4.90 -1.55
CA TRP A 117 -13.09 3.88 -2.05
C TRP A 117 -13.91 3.24 -0.91
N PHE A 118 -13.28 2.88 0.21
CA PHE A 118 -13.99 2.35 1.37
C PHE A 118 -15.07 3.32 1.86
N ALA A 119 -14.73 4.59 2.05
CA ALA A 119 -15.67 5.61 2.48
C ALA A 119 -16.84 5.77 1.49
N ALA A 120 -16.56 5.82 0.19
CA ALA A 120 -17.57 5.92 -0.86
C ALA A 120 -18.50 4.69 -0.96
N ASN A 121 -18.05 3.53 -0.47
CA ASN A 121 -18.82 2.28 -0.46
C ASN A 121 -19.41 1.93 0.92
N GLY A 122 -19.54 2.93 1.80
CA GLY A 122 -20.29 2.79 3.06
C GLY A 122 -19.50 2.12 4.20
N VAL A 123 -18.20 1.94 4.06
CA VAL A 123 -17.34 1.46 5.16
C VAL A 123 -17.13 2.60 6.16
N THR A 124 -17.64 2.43 7.37
CA THR A 124 -17.58 3.43 8.44
C THR A 124 -16.43 3.21 9.41
N THR A 125 -15.91 1.97 9.50
CA THR A 125 -14.86 1.61 10.46
C THR A 125 -13.82 0.72 9.81
N LEU A 126 -12.54 1.03 10.05
CA LEU A 126 -11.40 0.22 9.65
C LEU A 126 -10.70 -0.36 10.88
N TYR A 127 -10.44 -1.66 10.88
CA TYR A 127 -9.67 -2.34 11.89
C TYR A 127 -8.27 -2.65 11.35
N GLU A 128 -7.23 -2.05 11.94
CA GLU A 128 -5.85 -2.41 11.64
C GLU A 128 -5.45 -3.59 12.53
N VAL A 129 -5.32 -4.76 11.92
CA VAL A 129 -4.93 -5.99 12.62
C VAL A 129 -3.44 -6.23 12.46
N GLY A 130 -2.72 -6.21 13.58
CA GLY A 130 -1.27 -6.40 13.61
C GLY A 130 -0.54 -5.33 14.42
N SER A 131 0.78 -5.38 14.38
CA SER A 131 1.64 -4.47 15.15
C SER A 131 1.59 -3.04 14.61
N GLY A 132 1.42 -2.08 15.50
CA GLY A 132 1.48 -0.66 15.18
C GLY A 132 0.12 -0.01 14.88
N LYS A 133 0.17 1.24 14.42
CA LYS A 133 -1.01 2.09 14.16
C LYS A 133 -0.78 2.98 12.93
N VAL A 134 0.01 2.50 11.97
CA VAL A 134 0.43 3.29 10.81
C VAL A 134 -0.73 3.50 9.85
N LEU A 135 -1.43 2.43 9.49
CA LEU A 135 -2.53 2.48 8.53
C LEU A 135 -3.72 3.27 9.09
N SER A 136 -4.03 3.08 10.37
CA SER A 136 -5.04 3.87 11.09
C SER A 136 -4.72 5.35 11.08
N GLY A 137 -3.45 5.72 11.31
CA GLY A 137 -3.01 7.10 11.27
C GLY A 137 -3.05 7.70 9.86
N LEU A 138 -2.80 6.91 8.83
CA LEU A 138 -2.93 7.32 7.43
C LEU A 138 -4.40 7.49 7.05
N ALA A 139 -5.26 6.52 7.39
CA ALA A 139 -6.68 6.55 7.06
C ALA A 139 -7.38 7.80 7.63
N ARG A 140 -7.15 8.14 8.90
CA ARG A 140 -7.69 9.36 9.54
C ARG A 140 -7.26 10.66 8.86
N ARG A 141 -6.12 10.69 8.20
CA ARG A 141 -5.65 11.86 7.43
C ARG A 141 -6.30 11.96 6.06
N ILE A 142 -6.73 10.82 5.51
CA ILE A 142 -7.40 10.74 4.21
C ILE A 142 -8.88 11.09 4.38
N ASP A 143 -9.57 10.39 5.29
CA ASP A 143 -10.97 10.68 5.61
C ASP A 143 -11.20 10.63 7.13
N ARG A 144 -11.66 11.76 7.69
CA ARG A 144 -11.92 11.92 9.14
C ARG A 144 -13.26 11.28 9.57
N ASN A 145 -14.12 10.94 8.63
CA ASN A 145 -15.41 10.32 8.92
C ASN A 145 -15.29 8.80 9.08
N VAL A 146 -14.18 8.21 8.62
CA VAL A 146 -13.90 6.79 8.79
C VAL A 146 -13.27 6.55 10.16
N ALA A 147 -13.98 5.85 11.03
CA ALA A 147 -13.45 5.44 12.32
C ALA A 147 -12.32 4.40 12.14
N THR A 148 -11.36 4.40 13.05
CA THR A 148 -10.27 3.40 13.02
C THR A 148 -10.06 2.79 14.39
N ALA A 149 -9.87 1.48 14.44
CA ALA A 149 -9.51 0.72 15.63
C ALA A 149 -8.26 -0.13 15.33
N ASN A 150 -7.56 -0.53 16.38
CA ASN A 150 -6.35 -1.36 16.26
C ASN A 150 -6.51 -2.63 17.08
N ILE A 151 -6.06 -3.75 16.53
CA ILE A 151 -5.98 -5.04 17.17
C ILE A 151 -4.52 -5.49 17.10
N GLY A 152 -3.70 -4.99 18.03
CA GLY A 152 -2.25 -5.23 18.06
C GLY A 152 -1.82 -6.24 19.12
N ALA A 153 -2.70 -6.55 20.08
CA ALA A 153 -2.46 -7.50 21.16
C ALA A 153 -3.71 -8.33 21.44
N ALA A 154 -3.57 -9.45 22.11
CA ALA A 154 -4.69 -10.34 22.45
C ALA A 154 -5.81 -9.63 23.23
N ALA A 155 -5.47 -8.70 24.13
CA ALA A 155 -6.42 -7.92 24.89
C ALA A 155 -7.31 -7.00 24.02
N ASP A 156 -6.86 -6.63 22.83
CA ASP A 156 -7.64 -5.79 21.92
C ASP A 156 -8.76 -6.56 21.21
N ILE A 157 -8.68 -7.90 21.19
CA ILE A 157 -9.66 -8.77 20.54
C ILE A 157 -11.02 -8.65 21.23
N ASP A 158 -11.05 -8.74 22.55
CA ASP A 158 -12.30 -8.67 23.32
C ASP A 158 -12.99 -7.31 23.15
N VAL A 159 -12.19 -6.23 23.10
CA VAL A 159 -12.69 -4.88 22.84
C VAL A 159 -13.27 -4.77 21.43
N ALA A 160 -12.59 -5.33 20.43
CA ALA A 160 -13.08 -5.33 19.04
C ALA A 160 -14.36 -6.15 18.89
N LEU A 161 -14.43 -7.34 19.50
CA LEU A 161 -15.63 -8.19 19.47
C LEU A 161 -16.83 -7.52 20.14
N ALA A 162 -16.62 -6.84 21.28
CA ALA A 162 -17.67 -6.08 21.95
C ALA A 162 -18.21 -4.91 21.11
N ALA A 163 -17.38 -4.33 20.26
CA ALA A 163 -17.76 -3.22 19.37
C ALA A 163 -18.47 -3.69 18.08
N LEU A 164 -18.35 -4.97 17.73
CA LEU A 164 -18.95 -5.56 16.52
C LEU A 164 -20.32 -6.22 16.79
N ASN A 165 -20.70 -6.40 18.07
CA ASN A 165 -21.98 -6.91 18.52
C ASN A 165 -22.92 -5.76 18.91
#